data_6dc330b09b17ce6b316c15dfd1afc9ea
#
_entry.id   6dc330b09b17ce6b316c15dfd1afc9ea
#
_cell.length_a   1.000
_cell.length_b   1.000
_cell.length_c   1.000
_cell.angle_alpha   90.00
_cell.angle_beta   90.00
_cell.angle_gamma   90.00
#
_symmetry.space_group_name_H-M   'P 1'
#
loop_
_entity.id
_entity.type
_entity.pdbx_description
1 polymer ?
#
loop_
_entity_poly.entity_id
_entity_poly.type
_entity_poly.pdbx_seq_one_letter_code
_entity_poly.pdbx_strand_id
1 'polypeptide(L)'
;MVAASHPDAAAAGAAMLAQGGNAVDAYVATAFALSVTDVSQTGLGGGGAMTFYNAKTGTVEHLSFYPRTGSDAGWERPDTSQGRAMGRAAAVPGMVAGLLEAHGKWGTLPIAQVMAPAIRLAREGFVVSPLLARTIDRSRPKMQADSLAMLRFMPNGEPLRPGERLVQPELANTLERVRDGGRTAFYTGAIAERLSAKVQAKGGLISVDDMRRYPTLTVRPLCTTWRGYTVIGAPPPMGGASVLEMLQIAQASGVADAGGFTEHPDAVVKMADIMRLAGADGSRWRGDPTALRVPARGASSAAYATARAGLVGGALADTVRAGDAEVFDTTRVADACGRFDPYPAQPAMAAPAERSPSKSGPANGEAGEEGQSFTSHLSVVDGRGNAVSATTTVGVLFGSGVYTEGFWLNSSAANLDARTRGANRYANSTMSPTLILQGKDVRLVIGAAGSQYIQPAITQVTLRILAFGEDPWTAIAAPRIHASATDRDVEVEPGFAGSVYQALVTRGYRPESRVADITFGGVHAVYVRPNGTRIGVADPRRDGVAARQ
;
A
#
# COMPACT_ATOMS: atom_id res chain seq x y z
N MET A 1 9.09 -18.11 -4.45
CA MET A 1 9.51 -17.24 -3.33
C MET A 1 8.37 -16.29 -3.01
N VAL A 2 7.99 -16.21 -1.74
CA VAL A 2 6.95 -15.31 -1.22
C VAL A 2 7.55 -14.53 -0.05
N ALA A 3 7.42 -13.21 -0.03
CA ALA A 3 7.75 -12.35 1.11
C ALA A 3 6.47 -11.63 1.57
N ALA A 4 6.12 -11.76 2.85
CA ALA A 4 4.86 -11.23 3.39
C ALA A 4 4.99 -10.85 4.87
N SER A 5 4.03 -10.09 5.39
CA SER A 5 4.05 -9.53 6.74
C SER A 5 3.72 -10.53 7.87
N HIS A 6 3.43 -11.81 7.54
CA HIS A 6 3.20 -12.84 8.56
C HIS A 6 3.73 -14.21 8.10
N PRO A 7 4.37 -15.01 9.00
CA PRO A 7 4.95 -16.32 8.66
C PRO A 7 3.94 -17.30 8.06
N ASP A 8 2.79 -17.47 8.71
CA ASP A 8 1.77 -18.41 8.26
C ASP A 8 1.19 -18.04 6.89
N ALA A 9 1.10 -16.73 6.61
CA ALA A 9 0.65 -16.25 5.31
C ALA A 9 1.69 -16.46 4.21
N ALA A 10 2.96 -16.21 4.49
CA ALA A 10 4.04 -16.53 3.55
C ALA A 10 4.12 -18.05 3.27
N ALA A 11 3.94 -18.87 4.30
CA ALA A 11 3.88 -20.33 4.16
C ALA A 11 2.68 -20.78 3.32
N ALA A 12 1.50 -20.16 3.47
CA ALA A 12 0.33 -20.46 2.63
C ALA A 12 0.61 -20.23 1.15
N GLY A 13 1.25 -19.10 0.79
CA GLY A 13 1.64 -18.84 -0.59
C GLY A 13 2.73 -19.78 -1.12
N ALA A 14 3.74 -20.07 -0.31
CA ALA A 14 4.80 -21.01 -0.68
C ALA A 14 4.26 -22.43 -0.92
N ALA A 15 3.25 -22.85 -0.13
CA ALA A 15 2.58 -24.12 -0.33
C ALA A 15 1.86 -24.21 -1.69
N MET A 16 1.26 -23.11 -2.17
CA MET A 16 0.66 -23.09 -3.51
C MET A 16 1.70 -23.25 -4.62
N LEU A 17 2.86 -22.58 -4.48
CA LEU A 17 3.97 -22.75 -5.42
C LEU A 17 4.48 -24.20 -5.42
N ALA A 18 4.62 -24.83 -4.24
CA ALA A 18 5.05 -26.23 -4.10
C ALA A 18 4.07 -27.23 -4.73
N GLN A 19 2.80 -26.89 -4.79
CA GLN A 19 1.74 -27.70 -5.42
C GLN A 19 1.56 -27.41 -6.91
N GLY A 20 2.51 -26.69 -7.54
CA GLY A 20 2.50 -26.39 -8.98
C GLY A 20 1.69 -25.15 -9.40
N GLY A 21 1.15 -24.42 -8.43
CA GLY A 21 0.49 -23.13 -8.66
C GLY A 21 1.45 -22.06 -9.19
N ASN A 22 0.89 -20.99 -9.70
CA ASN A 22 1.65 -19.85 -10.19
C ASN A 22 1.74 -18.70 -9.15
N ALA A 23 2.37 -17.58 -9.53
CA ALA A 23 2.52 -16.43 -8.65
C ALA A 23 1.17 -15.85 -8.17
N VAL A 24 0.10 -15.97 -8.97
CA VAL A 24 -1.23 -15.47 -8.61
C VAL A 24 -1.91 -16.41 -7.60
N ASP A 25 -1.80 -17.74 -7.75
CA ASP A 25 -2.29 -18.69 -6.75
C ASP A 25 -1.62 -18.44 -5.38
N ALA A 26 -0.30 -18.24 -5.39
CA ALA A 26 0.46 -17.94 -4.19
C ALA A 26 0.05 -16.58 -3.59
N TYR A 27 -0.14 -15.56 -4.42
CA TYR A 27 -0.63 -14.24 -3.99
C TYR A 27 -1.98 -14.34 -3.29
N VAL A 28 -2.96 -15.00 -3.94
CA VAL A 28 -4.32 -15.09 -3.42
C VAL A 28 -4.36 -15.87 -2.10
N ALA A 29 -3.62 -16.99 -2.00
CA ALA A 29 -3.50 -17.75 -0.76
C ALA A 29 -2.87 -16.93 0.36
N THR A 30 -1.79 -16.21 0.07
CA THR A 30 -1.12 -15.31 1.03
C THR A 30 -2.07 -14.20 1.49
N ALA A 31 -2.79 -13.55 0.57
CA ALA A 31 -3.67 -12.43 0.89
C ALA A 31 -4.90 -12.85 1.72
N PHE A 32 -5.50 -14.02 1.44
CA PHE A 32 -6.54 -14.58 2.31
C PHE A 32 -5.98 -14.96 3.69
N ALA A 33 -4.78 -15.55 3.76
CA ALA A 33 -4.14 -15.87 5.03
C ALA A 33 -3.78 -14.60 5.84
N LEU A 34 -3.29 -13.54 5.19
CA LEU A 34 -3.07 -12.22 5.82
C LEU A 34 -4.37 -11.61 6.37
N SER A 35 -5.50 -11.83 5.69
CA SER A 35 -6.80 -11.39 6.19
C SER A 35 -7.20 -12.04 7.52
N VAL A 36 -6.55 -13.14 7.88
CA VAL A 36 -6.71 -13.86 9.16
C VAL A 36 -5.63 -13.47 10.16
N THR A 37 -4.37 -13.42 9.73
CA THR A 37 -3.20 -13.32 10.62
C THR A 37 -2.70 -11.90 10.85
N ASP A 38 -2.90 -11.00 9.88
CA ASP A 38 -2.54 -9.57 9.96
C ASP A 38 -3.81 -8.70 10.09
N VAL A 39 -4.76 -9.19 10.86
CA VAL A 39 -6.15 -8.71 10.99
C VAL A 39 -6.26 -7.24 11.42
N SER A 40 -5.24 -6.68 12.06
CA SER A 40 -5.22 -5.27 12.45
C SER A 40 -4.95 -4.33 11.27
N GLN A 41 -4.34 -4.80 10.20
CA GLN A 41 -3.84 -3.98 9.08
C GLN A 41 -4.53 -4.27 7.75
N THR A 42 -5.01 -5.51 7.55
CA THR A 42 -5.70 -5.95 6.33
C THR A 42 -6.85 -6.90 6.66
N GLY A 43 -7.71 -7.21 5.71
CA GLY A 43 -8.85 -8.12 5.94
C GLY A 43 -9.89 -8.08 4.84
N LEU A 44 -10.90 -8.98 4.94
CA LEU A 44 -11.97 -9.09 3.94
C LEU A 44 -12.78 -7.80 3.79
N GLY A 45 -12.88 -6.99 4.86
CA GLY A 45 -13.58 -5.70 4.84
C GLY A 45 -12.73 -4.54 4.32
N GLY A 46 -11.53 -4.81 3.83
CA GLY A 46 -10.60 -3.87 3.25
C GLY A 46 -10.60 -3.85 1.73
N GLY A 47 -9.45 -3.48 1.20
CA GLY A 47 -9.16 -3.52 -0.22
C GLY A 47 -7.69 -3.29 -0.50
N GLY A 48 -7.36 -3.11 -1.76
CA GLY A 48 -5.96 -2.98 -2.16
C GLY A 48 -5.75 -2.87 -3.65
N ALA A 49 -4.54 -3.19 -4.04
CA ALA A 49 -4.14 -3.29 -5.44
C ALA A 49 -3.02 -4.31 -5.62
N MET A 50 -2.98 -4.91 -6.79
CA MET A 50 -1.88 -5.77 -7.22
C MET A 50 -1.37 -5.35 -8.60
N THR A 51 -0.07 -5.52 -8.80
CA THR A 51 0.58 -5.42 -10.11
C THR A 51 1.15 -6.79 -10.44
N PHE A 52 0.73 -7.36 -11.57
CA PHE A 52 1.08 -8.70 -12.02
C PHE A 52 1.88 -8.65 -13.32
N TYR A 53 3.05 -9.28 -13.33
CA TYR A 53 3.84 -9.54 -14.52
C TYR A 53 3.68 -10.99 -14.96
N ASN A 54 3.25 -11.17 -16.19
CA ASN A 54 3.19 -12.49 -16.83
C ASN A 54 4.45 -12.71 -17.69
N ALA A 55 5.35 -13.55 -17.24
CA ALA A 55 6.63 -13.79 -17.90
C ALA A 55 6.48 -14.44 -19.29
N LYS A 56 5.43 -15.25 -19.51
CA LYS A 56 5.17 -15.90 -20.79
C LYS A 56 4.80 -14.89 -21.88
N THR A 57 3.97 -13.92 -21.56
CA THR A 57 3.48 -12.91 -22.51
C THR A 57 4.31 -11.61 -22.48
N GLY A 58 5.05 -11.38 -21.41
CA GLY A 58 5.75 -10.13 -21.15
C GLY A 58 4.79 -8.96 -20.85
N THR A 59 3.56 -9.23 -20.45
CA THR A 59 2.54 -8.22 -20.13
C THR A 59 2.55 -7.90 -18.65
N VAL A 60 2.18 -6.67 -18.32
CA VAL A 60 1.91 -6.25 -16.94
C VAL A 60 0.47 -5.76 -16.84
N GLU A 61 -0.20 -6.18 -15.79
CA GLU A 61 -1.54 -5.73 -15.47
C GLU A 61 -1.61 -5.20 -14.04
N HIS A 62 -2.41 -4.18 -13.84
CA HIS A 62 -2.70 -3.66 -12.51
C HIS A 62 -4.19 -3.85 -12.22
N LEU A 63 -4.48 -4.55 -11.12
CA LEU A 63 -5.84 -4.75 -10.64
C LEU A 63 -6.02 -3.94 -9.35
N SER A 64 -6.86 -2.93 -9.41
CA SER A 64 -7.30 -2.15 -8.25
C SER A 64 -8.62 -2.67 -7.73
N PHE A 65 -8.64 -2.97 -6.45
CA PHE A 65 -9.81 -3.34 -5.66
C PHE A 65 -9.85 -2.51 -4.38
N TYR A 66 -9.48 -1.23 -4.50
CA TYR A 66 -9.49 -0.30 -3.37
C TYR A 66 -10.92 0.06 -2.99
N PRO A 67 -11.21 0.27 -1.68
CA PRO A 67 -12.56 0.59 -1.25
C PRO A 67 -13.10 1.86 -1.91
N ARG A 68 -14.40 1.84 -2.21
CA ARG A 68 -15.11 2.91 -2.93
C ARG A 68 -16.32 3.35 -2.12
N THR A 69 -16.63 4.65 -2.11
CA THR A 69 -17.86 5.13 -1.53
C THR A 69 -19.08 4.58 -2.28
N GLY A 70 -20.19 4.44 -1.58
CA GLY A 70 -21.46 4.03 -2.17
C GLY A 70 -22.14 5.15 -2.97
N SER A 71 -23.39 4.93 -3.36
CA SER A 71 -24.20 5.81 -4.21
C SER A 71 -24.93 6.91 -3.46
N ASP A 72 -24.91 6.93 -2.13
CA ASP A 72 -25.62 7.90 -1.30
C ASP A 72 -25.03 9.31 -1.44
N ALA A 73 -25.89 10.32 -1.67
CA ALA A 73 -25.47 11.72 -1.77
C ALA A 73 -24.88 12.27 -0.44
N GLY A 74 -25.14 11.63 0.68
CA GLY A 74 -24.54 11.97 1.96
C GLY A 74 -23.00 11.93 1.95
N TRP A 75 -22.37 11.22 1.01
CA TRP A 75 -20.92 11.21 0.83
C TRP A 75 -20.33 12.57 0.40
N GLU A 76 -21.13 13.49 -0.13
CA GLU A 76 -20.70 14.85 -0.48
C GLU A 76 -20.44 15.73 0.74
N ARG A 77 -21.03 15.37 1.89
CA ARG A 77 -20.88 16.12 3.13
C ARG A 77 -19.56 15.77 3.83
N PRO A 78 -18.84 16.77 4.36
CA PRO A 78 -17.71 16.50 5.23
C PRO A 78 -18.14 15.61 6.39
N ASP A 79 -17.28 14.65 6.75
CA ASP A 79 -17.46 13.97 8.03
C ASP A 79 -17.01 14.90 9.15
N THR A 80 -17.97 15.55 9.80
CA THR A 80 -17.72 16.43 10.94
C THR A 80 -17.68 15.68 12.27
N SER A 81 -17.93 14.36 12.24
CA SER A 81 -18.01 13.55 13.46
C SER A 81 -16.63 13.29 14.09
N GLN A 82 -15.53 13.60 13.41
CA GLN A 82 -14.15 13.37 13.85
C GLN A 82 -13.93 11.95 14.42
N GLY A 83 -14.40 10.95 13.69
CA GLY A 83 -14.29 9.54 14.06
C GLY A 83 -15.35 9.03 15.04
N ARG A 84 -16.30 9.85 15.47
CA ARG A 84 -17.39 9.42 16.35
C ARG A 84 -18.40 8.53 15.64
N ALA A 85 -18.59 8.71 14.33
CA ALA A 85 -19.43 7.82 13.52
C ALA A 85 -18.55 6.80 12.79
N MET A 86 -18.21 5.69 13.47
CA MET A 86 -17.34 4.64 12.95
C MET A 86 -17.78 4.12 11.57
N GLY A 87 -19.07 3.94 11.35
CA GLY A 87 -19.62 3.50 10.06
C GLY A 87 -19.38 4.50 8.92
N ARG A 88 -19.26 5.80 9.23
CA ARG A 88 -19.03 6.86 8.25
C ARG A 88 -17.64 6.81 7.60
N ALA A 89 -16.66 6.25 8.30
CA ALA A 89 -15.33 6.05 7.77
C ALA A 89 -15.23 4.83 6.82
N ALA A 90 -16.21 3.91 6.87
CA ALA A 90 -16.21 2.70 6.05
C ALA A 90 -16.67 2.99 4.62
N ALA A 91 -15.92 2.52 3.63
CA ALA A 91 -16.28 2.44 2.23
C ALA A 91 -16.58 0.99 1.83
N VAL A 92 -17.22 0.77 0.69
CA VAL A 92 -17.53 -0.56 0.18
C VAL A 92 -16.25 -1.37 0.02
N PRO A 93 -16.13 -2.53 0.67
CA PRO A 93 -14.89 -3.30 0.65
C PRO A 93 -14.65 -3.98 -0.71
N GLY A 94 -13.40 -4.01 -1.15
CA GLY A 94 -13.01 -4.58 -2.43
C GLY A 94 -12.21 -5.88 -2.36
N MET A 95 -11.68 -6.25 -1.19
CA MET A 95 -10.73 -7.35 -1.03
C MET A 95 -11.20 -8.66 -1.67
N VAL A 96 -12.38 -9.13 -1.31
CA VAL A 96 -12.92 -10.41 -1.81
C VAL A 96 -13.11 -10.36 -3.33
N ALA A 97 -13.63 -9.25 -3.87
CA ALA A 97 -13.80 -9.09 -5.32
C ALA A 97 -12.46 -9.15 -6.05
N GLY A 98 -11.45 -8.41 -5.55
CA GLY A 98 -10.13 -8.38 -6.17
C GLY A 98 -9.40 -9.71 -6.15
N LEU A 99 -9.43 -10.43 -5.02
CA LEU A 99 -8.78 -11.74 -4.90
C LEU A 99 -9.42 -12.78 -5.80
N LEU A 100 -10.75 -12.85 -5.83
CA LEU A 100 -11.47 -13.79 -6.69
C LEU A 100 -11.31 -13.45 -8.17
N GLU A 101 -11.27 -12.18 -8.53
CA GLU A 101 -11.03 -11.77 -9.92
C GLU A 101 -9.60 -12.07 -10.37
N ALA A 102 -8.60 -11.76 -9.54
CA ALA A 102 -7.21 -12.11 -9.82
C ALA A 102 -7.06 -13.62 -10.04
N HIS A 103 -7.64 -14.42 -9.13
CA HIS A 103 -7.62 -15.88 -9.25
C HIS A 103 -8.34 -16.35 -10.51
N GLY A 104 -9.54 -15.87 -10.79
CA GLY A 104 -10.31 -16.28 -11.97
C GLY A 104 -9.66 -15.93 -13.31
N LYS A 105 -8.89 -14.80 -13.35
CA LYS A 105 -8.19 -14.37 -14.56
C LYS A 105 -6.85 -15.09 -14.78
N TRP A 106 -6.09 -15.31 -13.72
CA TRP A 106 -4.68 -15.69 -13.82
C TRP A 106 -4.27 -16.87 -12.93
N GLY A 107 -5.12 -17.31 -12.00
CA GLY A 107 -4.86 -18.48 -11.16
C GLY A 107 -4.93 -19.79 -11.95
N THR A 108 -4.31 -20.83 -11.43
CA THR A 108 -4.24 -22.17 -12.06
C THR A 108 -4.73 -23.29 -11.14
N LEU A 109 -4.66 -23.10 -9.82
CA LEU A 109 -5.15 -24.08 -8.85
C LEU A 109 -6.65 -23.86 -8.55
N PRO A 110 -7.38 -24.89 -8.09
CA PRO A 110 -8.76 -24.71 -7.62
C PRO A 110 -8.84 -23.70 -6.46
N ILE A 111 -9.81 -22.79 -6.48
CA ILE A 111 -9.98 -21.77 -5.42
C ILE A 111 -10.12 -22.39 -4.04
N ALA A 112 -10.77 -23.54 -3.93
CA ALA A 112 -10.91 -24.27 -2.67
C ALA A 112 -9.55 -24.66 -2.06
N GLN A 113 -8.59 -25.05 -2.91
CA GLN A 113 -7.23 -25.35 -2.49
C GLN A 113 -6.47 -24.10 -2.07
N VAL A 114 -6.62 -23.00 -2.82
CA VAL A 114 -5.97 -21.72 -2.56
C VAL A 114 -6.46 -21.09 -1.25
N MET A 115 -7.75 -21.22 -0.92
CA MET A 115 -8.33 -20.67 0.31
C MET A 115 -8.19 -21.57 1.54
N ALA A 116 -7.87 -22.87 1.36
CA ALA A 116 -7.81 -23.82 2.47
C ALA A 116 -6.87 -23.42 3.61
N PRO A 117 -5.65 -22.87 3.38
CA PRO A 117 -4.78 -22.41 4.47
C PRO A 117 -5.41 -21.31 5.33
N ALA A 118 -6.06 -20.31 4.71
CA ALA A 118 -6.71 -19.21 5.42
C ALA A 118 -7.90 -19.70 6.28
N ILE A 119 -8.72 -20.60 5.71
CA ILE A 119 -9.85 -21.21 6.44
C ILE A 119 -9.34 -21.99 7.65
N ARG A 120 -8.29 -22.79 7.48
CA ARG A 120 -7.68 -23.54 8.59
C ARG A 120 -7.13 -22.60 9.68
N LEU A 121 -6.36 -21.57 9.30
CA LEU A 121 -5.83 -20.59 10.25
C LEU A 121 -6.93 -19.88 11.03
N ALA A 122 -8.04 -19.52 10.39
CA ALA A 122 -9.18 -18.91 11.06
C ALA A 122 -9.90 -19.90 12.01
N ARG A 123 -10.04 -21.17 11.59
CA ARG A 123 -10.75 -22.22 12.33
C ARG A 123 -9.97 -22.74 13.54
N GLU A 124 -8.68 -23.04 13.35
CA GLU A 124 -7.81 -23.63 14.35
C GLU A 124 -7.05 -22.57 15.16
N GLY A 125 -7.02 -21.33 14.63
CA GLY A 125 -6.30 -20.20 15.20
C GLY A 125 -4.81 -20.21 14.90
N PHE A 126 -4.16 -19.10 15.20
CA PHE A 126 -2.72 -18.88 15.08
C PHE A 126 -2.17 -18.20 16.34
N VAL A 127 -0.85 -18.21 16.50
CA VAL A 127 -0.19 -17.62 17.67
C VAL A 127 -0.13 -16.10 17.53
N VAL A 128 -0.61 -15.40 18.55
CA VAL A 128 -0.57 -13.94 18.64
C VAL A 128 0.88 -13.47 18.83
N SER A 129 1.34 -12.63 17.90
CA SER A 129 2.67 -12.03 17.95
C SER A 129 2.72 -10.87 18.96
N PRO A 130 3.93 -10.44 19.40
CA PRO A 130 4.09 -9.22 20.17
C PRO A 130 3.55 -7.97 19.46
N LEU A 131 3.64 -7.92 18.14
CA LEU A 131 3.12 -6.81 17.34
C LEU A 131 1.58 -6.80 17.37
N LEU A 132 0.93 -7.92 17.07
CA LEU A 132 -0.52 -8.03 17.10
C LEU A 132 -1.09 -7.71 18.49
N ALA A 133 -0.47 -8.23 19.55
CA ALA A 133 -0.87 -7.95 20.93
C ALA A 133 -0.85 -6.44 21.24
N ARG A 134 0.23 -5.75 20.85
CA ARG A 134 0.31 -4.28 21.00
C ARG A 134 -0.75 -3.54 20.17
N THR A 135 -1.07 -4.00 18.95
CA THR A 135 -2.11 -3.35 18.13
C THR A 135 -3.50 -3.55 18.69
N ILE A 136 -3.79 -4.71 19.29
CA ILE A 136 -5.05 -4.96 20.01
C ILE A 136 -5.15 -4.02 21.21
N ASP A 137 -4.10 -3.93 22.03
CA ASP A 137 -4.07 -3.08 23.21
C ASP A 137 -4.27 -1.59 22.87
N ARG A 138 -3.57 -1.09 21.86
CA ARG A 138 -3.76 0.29 21.35
C ARG A 138 -5.18 0.55 20.83
N SER A 139 -5.88 -0.48 20.38
CA SER A 139 -7.21 -0.37 19.79
C SER A 139 -8.34 -0.82 20.74
N ARG A 140 -8.11 -0.86 22.05
CA ARG A 140 -9.11 -1.24 23.07
C ARG A 140 -10.49 -0.61 22.86
N PRO A 141 -10.63 0.70 22.59
CA PRO A 141 -11.94 1.31 22.39
C PRO A 141 -12.74 0.69 21.23
N LYS A 142 -12.06 0.26 20.14
CA LYS A 142 -12.71 -0.41 19.02
C LYS A 142 -13.20 -1.81 19.40
N MET A 143 -12.41 -2.54 20.18
CA MET A 143 -12.82 -3.87 20.69
C MET A 143 -14.03 -3.73 21.61
N GLN A 144 -13.99 -2.79 22.55
CA GLN A 144 -15.06 -2.54 23.53
C GLN A 144 -16.37 -2.05 22.89
N ALA A 145 -16.31 -1.47 21.69
CA ALA A 145 -17.48 -1.00 20.94
C ALA A 145 -18.32 -2.14 20.32
N ASP A 146 -17.85 -3.39 20.39
CA ASP A 146 -18.51 -4.55 19.77
C ASP A 146 -18.29 -5.82 20.61
N SER A 147 -19.38 -6.46 21.03
CA SER A 147 -19.32 -7.64 21.92
C SER A 147 -18.63 -8.84 21.28
N LEU A 148 -18.76 -9.02 19.96
CA LEU A 148 -18.09 -10.12 19.27
C LEU A 148 -16.59 -9.84 19.12
N ALA A 149 -16.20 -8.60 18.86
CA ALA A 149 -14.80 -8.20 18.85
C ALA A 149 -14.16 -8.37 20.24
N MET A 150 -14.85 -7.96 21.30
CA MET A 150 -14.39 -8.23 22.68
C MET A 150 -14.15 -9.71 22.93
N LEU A 151 -15.14 -10.55 22.57
CA LEU A 151 -15.03 -12.00 22.77
C LEU A 151 -13.79 -12.60 22.06
N ARG A 152 -13.39 -12.08 20.89
CA ARG A 152 -12.30 -12.62 20.07
C ARG A 152 -10.93 -12.05 20.45
N PHE A 153 -10.85 -10.75 20.68
CA PHE A 153 -9.58 -10.03 20.84
C PHE A 153 -9.26 -9.69 22.31
N MET A 154 -10.27 -9.67 23.16
CA MET A 154 -10.16 -9.35 24.59
C MET A 154 -10.95 -10.33 25.45
N PRO A 155 -10.70 -11.65 25.34
CA PRO A 155 -11.37 -12.62 26.21
C PRO A 155 -11.09 -12.26 27.69
N ASN A 156 -12.11 -12.34 28.53
CA ASN A 156 -12.04 -11.91 29.93
C ASN A 156 -11.79 -10.39 30.15
N GLY A 157 -12.04 -9.55 29.14
CA GLY A 157 -11.89 -8.09 29.21
C GLY A 157 -10.47 -7.57 29.00
N GLU A 158 -9.48 -8.45 28.82
CA GLU A 158 -8.08 -8.10 28.58
C GLU A 158 -7.61 -8.49 27.16
N PRO A 159 -6.75 -7.69 26.52
CA PRO A 159 -6.17 -8.01 25.23
C PRO A 159 -5.46 -9.36 25.23
N LEU A 160 -5.56 -10.08 24.13
CA LEU A 160 -4.75 -11.28 23.88
C LEU A 160 -3.26 -10.95 24.00
N ARG A 161 -2.53 -11.83 24.69
CA ARG A 161 -1.09 -11.68 24.96
C ARG A 161 -0.24 -12.39 23.90
N PRO A 162 1.02 -11.99 23.71
CA PRO A 162 1.96 -12.74 22.89
C PRO A 162 2.02 -14.21 23.33
N GLY A 163 1.94 -15.12 22.34
CA GLY A 163 1.95 -16.55 22.59
C GLY A 163 0.57 -17.19 22.78
N GLU A 164 -0.47 -16.41 23.07
CA GLU A 164 -1.85 -16.91 23.09
C GLU A 164 -2.34 -17.18 21.66
N ARG A 165 -3.48 -17.87 21.55
CA ARG A 165 -4.05 -18.25 20.25
C ARG A 165 -5.29 -17.43 19.93
N LEU A 166 -5.29 -16.76 18.77
CA LEU A 166 -6.46 -16.10 18.21
C LEU A 166 -7.21 -17.06 17.31
N VAL A 167 -8.45 -17.43 17.69
CA VAL A 167 -9.37 -18.27 16.92
C VAL A 167 -10.54 -17.42 16.43
N GLN A 168 -10.84 -17.49 15.12
CA GLN A 168 -11.81 -16.62 14.43
C GLN A 168 -12.88 -17.44 13.69
N PRO A 169 -13.77 -18.14 14.39
CA PRO A 169 -14.74 -19.06 13.78
C PRO A 169 -15.73 -18.37 12.84
N GLU A 170 -16.12 -17.12 13.15
CA GLU A 170 -17.01 -16.34 12.26
C GLU A 170 -16.32 -16.01 10.95
N LEU A 171 -15.03 -15.64 11.01
CA LEU A 171 -14.22 -15.40 9.80
C LEU A 171 -14.04 -16.69 8.99
N ALA A 172 -13.81 -17.83 9.66
CA ALA A 172 -13.74 -19.11 8.98
C ALA A 172 -15.03 -19.44 8.22
N ASN A 173 -16.19 -19.23 8.86
CA ASN A 173 -17.50 -19.43 8.23
C ASN A 173 -17.69 -18.49 7.03
N THR A 174 -17.24 -17.24 7.13
CA THR A 174 -17.29 -16.28 6.02
C THR A 174 -16.40 -16.70 4.87
N LEU A 175 -15.17 -17.13 5.15
CA LEU A 175 -14.24 -17.66 4.13
C LEU A 175 -14.80 -18.90 3.43
N GLU A 176 -15.43 -19.82 4.17
CA GLU A 176 -16.08 -21.00 3.60
C GLU A 176 -17.22 -20.63 2.66
N ARG A 177 -18.08 -19.68 3.05
CA ARG A 177 -19.16 -19.17 2.18
C ARG A 177 -18.59 -18.52 0.91
N VAL A 178 -17.50 -17.77 1.03
CA VAL A 178 -16.81 -17.14 -0.12
C VAL A 178 -16.19 -18.21 -1.02
N ARG A 179 -15.57 -19.26 -0.46
CA ARG A 179 -15.04 -20.39 -1.21
C ARG A 179 -16.11 -21.07 -2.04
N ASP A 180 -17.28 -21.30 -1.45
CA ASP A 180 -18.34 -22.12 -2.06
C ASP A 180 -19.26 -21.28 -2.99
N GLY A 181 -19.54 -20.03 -2.66
CA GLY A 181 -20.47 -19.17 -3.41
C GLY A 181 -19.81 -17.96 -4.10
N GLY A 182 -18.47 -17.87 -4.03
CA GLY A 182 -17.70 -16.84 -4.72
C GLY A 182 -18.12 -15.40 -4.34
N ARG A 183 -18.00 -14.53 -5.34
CA ARG A 183 -18.36 -13.10 -5.22
C ARG A 183 -19.81 -12.90 -4.76
N THR A 184 -20.74 -13.69 -5.26
CA THR A 184 -22.17 -13.59 -4.95
C THR A 184 -22.43 -13.78 -3.46
N ALA A 185 -21.77 -14.76 -2.81
CA ALA A 185 -21.93 -15.01 -1.38
C ALA A 185 -21.54 -13.82 -0.50
N PHE A 186 -20.55 -13.01 -0.93
CA PHE A 186 -20.08 -11.86 -0.15
C PHE A 186 -20.82 -10.56 -0.47
N TYR A 187 -21.15 -10.30 -1.76
CA TYR A 187 -21.64 -9.00 -2.22
C TYR A 187 -23.16 -8.93 -2.39
N THR A 188 -23.84 -10.09 -2.33
CA THR A 188 -25.29 -10.16 -2.52
C THR A 188 -26.00 -10.97 -1.46
N GLY A 189 -26.52 -11.20 -0.70
CA GLY A 189 -27.13 -12.09 0.26
C GLY A 189 -26.80 -11.71 1.70
N ALA A 190 -26.88 -12.69 2.56
CA ALA A 190 -26.88 -12.48 4.00
C ALA A 190 -25.63 -11.76 4.56
N ILE A 191 -24.44 -11.92 3.94
CA ILE A 191 -23.24 -11.20 4.37
C ILE A 191 -23.39 -9.71 4.06
N ALA A 192 -23.81 -9.36 2.83
CA ALA A 192 -24.02 -7.97 2.42
C ALA A 192 -25.12 -7.29 3.24
N GLU A 193 -26.21 -8.00 3.52
CA GLU A 193 -27.32 -7.50 4.35
C GLU A 193 -26.87 -7.17 5.77
N ARG A 194 -26.19 -8.10 6.44
CA ARG A 194 -25.70 -7.88 7.81
C ARG A 194 -24.61 -6.82 7.87
N LEU A 195 -23.71 -6.77 6.88
CA LEU A 195 -22.69 -5.72 6.78
C LEU A 195 -23.35 -4.35 6.62
N SER A 196 -24.25 -4.19 5.66
CA SER A 196 -24.97 -2.93 5.42
C SER A 196 -25.72 -2.48 6.67
N ALA A 197 -26.51 -3.37 7.30
CA ALA A 197 -27.24 -3.06 8.52
C ALA A 197 -26.30 -2.62 9.67
N LYS A 198 -25.18 -3.32 9.87
CA LYS A 198 -24.19 -2.98 10.90
C LYS A 198 -23.53 -1.62 10.66
N VAL A 199 -23.16 -1.34 9.41
CA VAL A 199 -22.56 -0.04 9.01
C VAL A 199 -23.56 1.09 9.22
N GLN A 200 -24.80 0.94 8.79
CA GLN A 200 -25.84 1.95 8.93
C GLN A 200 -26.20 2.20 10.40
N ALA A 201 -26.27 1.15 11.23
CA ALA A 201 -26.46 1.29 12.68
C ALA A 201 -25.31 2.06 13.37
N LYS A 202 -24.14 2.14 12.74
CA LYS A 202 -22.96 2.93 13.18
C LYS A 202 -22.83 4.26 12.43
N GLY A 203 -23.89 4.75 11.77
CA GLY A 203 -23.95 6.03 11.05
C GLY A 203 -23.31 6.04 9.66
N GLY A 204 -22.97 4.88 9.10
CA GLY A 204 -22.42 4.77 7.74
C GLY A 204 -23.47 4.74 6.64
N LEU A 205 -23.01 4.75 5.37
CA LEU A 205 -23.86 4.95 4.20
C LEU A 205 -23.83 3.77 3.20
N ILE A 206 -23.18 2.65 3.53
CA ILE A 206 -23.12 1.51 2.61
C ILE A 206 -24.46 0.79 2.57
N SER A 207 -25.04 0.66 1.38
CA SER A 207 -26.23 -0.15 1.14
C SER A 207 -25.89 -1.53 0.57
N VAL A 208 -26.86 -2.46 0.59
CA VAL A 208 -26.71 -3.77 -0.07
C VAL A 208 -26.50 -3.60 -1.58
N ASP A 209 -27.14 -2.59 -2.17
CA ASP A 209 -27.00 -2.29 -3.59
C ASP A 209 -25.60 -1.75 -3.95
N ASP A 210 -24.99 -0.98 -3.07
CA ASP A 210 -23.60 -0.55 -3.22
C ASP A 210 -22.63 -1.74 -3.17
N MET A 211 -22.87 -2.68 -2.26
CA MET A 211 -22.09 -3.93 -2.20
C MET A 211 -22.21 -4.69 -3.52
N ARG A 212 -23.43 -4.94 -4.00
CA ARG A 212 -23.69 -5.67 -5.24
C ARG A 212 -23.00 -5.05 -6.46
N ARG A 213 -22.99 -3.71 -6.54
CA ARG A 213 -22.44 -2.94 -7.67
C ARG A 213 -20.95 -2.63 -7.57
N TYR A 214 -20.26 -3.08 -6.53
CA TYR A 214 -18.84 -2.78 -6.36
C TYR A 214 -18.01 -3.26 -7.56
N PRO A 215 -17.26 -2.38 -8.26
CA PRO A 215 -16.40 -2.77 -9.37
C PRO A 215 -14.95 -2.99 -8.91
N THR A 216 -14.28 -3.92 -9.51
CA THR A 216 -12.81 -3.94 -9.60
C THR A 216 -12.37 -3.21 -10.86
N LEU A 217 -11.13 -2.71 -10.89
CA LEU A 217 -10.58 -2.00 -12.05
C LEU A 217 -9.29 -2.66 -12.50
N THR A 218 -9.30 -3.26 -13.69
CA THR A 218 -8.07 -3.71 -14.36
C THR A 218 -7.61 -2.59 -15.30
N VAL A 219 -6.45 -2.03 -15.02
CA VAL A 219 -5.86 -0.91 -15.77
C VAL A 219 -4.39 -1.19 -16.04
N ARG A 220 -3.82 -0.50 -17.03
CA ARG A 220 -2.38 -0.55 -17.26
C ARG A 220 -1.65 0.25 -16.18
N PRO A 221 -0.51 -0.24 -15.66
CA PRO A 221 0.27 0.45 -14.64
C PRO A 221 1.03 1.64 -15.21
N LEU A 222 1.54 2.51 -14.33
CA LEU A 222 2.54 3.50 -14.69
C LEU A 222 3.88 2.84 -15.00
N CYS A 223 4.68 3.47 -15.86
CA CYS A 223 5.99 2.95 -16.22
C CYS A 223 6.99 4.09 -16.50
N THR A 224 8.21 3.90 -16.05
CA THR A 224 9.36 4.74 -16.44
C THR A 224 10.60 3.88 -16.63
N THR A 225 11.64 4.44 -17.25
CA THR A 225 12.97 3.80 -17.33
C THR A 225 13.91 4.47 -16.32
N TRP A 226 14.70 3.69 -15.62
CA TRP A 226 15.65 4.17 -14.62
C TRP A 226 16.88 3.26 -14.59
N ARG A 227 18.08 3.80 -14.85
CA ARG A 227 19.38 3.05 -14.82
C ARG A 227 19.35 1.73 -15.63
N GLY A 228 18.71 1.71 -16.79
CA GLY A 228 18.57 0.49 -17.60
C GLY A 228 17.48 -0.48 -17.12
N TYR A 229 16.77 -0.17 -16.06
CA TYR A 229 15.61 -0.90 -15.60
C TYR A 229 14.32 -0.28 -16.14
N THR A 230 13.28 -1.11 -16.27
CA THR A 230 11.90 -0.68 -16.45
C THR A 230 11.20 -0.73 -15.09
N VAL A 231 10.84 0.43 -14.55
CA VAL A 231 10.15 0.55 -13.26
C VAL A 231 8.66 0.71 -13.49
N ILE A 232 7.88 -0.17 -12.90
CA ILE A 232 6.43 -0.26 -13.07
C ILE A 232 5.77 0.02 -11.73
N GLY A 233 4.94 1.06 -11.67
CA GLY A 233 4.26 1.54 -10.47
C GLY A 233 2.75 1.50 -10.59
N ALA A 234 2.07 1.51 -9.45
CA ALA A 234 0.62 1.54 -9.36
C ALA A 234 0.06 2.88 -9.89
N PRO A 235 -0.97 2.85 -10.74
CA PRO A 235 -1.62 4.06 -11.24
C PRO A 235 -2.53 4.71 -10.18
N PRO A 236 -2.99 5.97 -10.38
CA PRO A 236 -3.96 6.60 -9.50
C PRO A 236 -5.23 5.74 -9.30
N PRO A 237 -5.85 5.81 -8.10
CA PRO A 237 -5.58 6.73 -6.99
C PRO A 237 -4.43 6.30 -6.06
N MET A 238 -3.60 5.34 -6.49
CA MET A 238 -2.45 4.84 -5.74
C MET A 238 -1.22 5.76 -5.88
N GLY A 239 -0.22 5.55 -5.03
CA GLY A 239 0.95 6.40 -4.91
C GLY A 239 2.14 6.05 -5.79
N GLY A 240 1.99 5.16 -6.79
CA GLY A 240 3.11 4.68 -7.60
C GLY A 240 3.87 5.78 -8.34
N ALA A 241 3.18 6.83 -8.81
CA ALA A 241 3.82 7.97 -9.47
C ALA A 241 4.93 8.59 -8.62
N SER A 242 4.70 8.75 -7.30
CA SER A 242 5.71 9.34 -6.40
C SER A 242 6.96 8.47 -6.26
N VAL A 243 6.84 7.13 -6.33
CA VAL A 243 8.02 6.24 -6.33
C VAL A 243 8.83 6.42 -7.61
N LEU A 244 8.16 6.45 -8.76
CA LEU A 244 8.81 6.66 -10.06
C LEU A 244 9.50 8.02 -10.09
N GLU A 245 8.83 9.06 -9.64
CA GLU A 245 9.34 10.42 -9.53
C GLU A 245 10.58 10.50 -8.63
N MET A 246 10.52 9.96 -7.41
CA MET A 246 11.66 9.98 -6.48
C MET A 246 12.89 9.29 -7.07
N LEU A 247 12.72 8.13 -7.73
CA LEU A 247 13.83 7.43 -8.38
C LEU A 247 14.44 8.26 -9.53
N GLN A 248 13.61 8.93 -10.32
CA GLN A 248 14.05 9.80 -11.41
C GLN A 248 14.76 11.05 -10.88
N ILE A 249 14.24 11.69 -9.83
CA ILE A 249 14.89 12.85 -9.20
C ILE A 249 16.22 12.41 -8.58
N ALA A 250 16.28 11.25 -7.91
CA ALA A 250 17.51 10.72 -7.33
C ALA A 250 18.60 10.47 -8.41
N GLN A 251 18.18 10.01 -9.60
CA GLN A 251 19.11 9.89 -10.73
C GLN A 251 19.58 11.27 -11.21
N ALA A 252 18.66 12.21 -11.46
CA ALA A 252 18.98 13.52 -12.01
C ALA A 252 19.79 14.40 -11.06
N SER A 253 19.65 14.21 -9.73
CA SER A 253 20.39 14.95 -8.69
C SER A 253 21.70 14.27 -8.24
N GLY A 254 22.06 13.11 -8.84
CA GLY A 254 23.27 12.35 -8.52
C GLY A 254 23.19 11.52 -7.24
N VAL A 255 22.05 11.45 -6.55
CA VAL A 255 21.89 10.62 -5.34
C VAL A 255 22.05 9.14 -5.67
N ALA A 256 21.54 8.71 -6.84
CA ALA A 256 21.65 7.31 -7.27
C ALA A 256 23.11 6.86 -7.55
N ASP A 257 24.07 7.79 -7.64
CA ASP A 257 25.49 7.52 -7.88
C ASP A 257 26.36 7.72 -6.63
N ALA A 258 25.73 8.03 -5.47
CA ALA A 258 26.46 8.34 -4.22
C ALA A 258 27.13 7.14 -3.56
N GLY A 259 26.77 5.91 -3.92
CA GLY A 259 27.36 4.69 -3.39
C GLY A 259 26.81 4.20 -2.05
N GLY A 260 25.95 4.96 -1.38
CA GLY A 260 25.30 4.57 -0.12
C GLY A 260 24.71 5.75 0.63
N PHE A 261 24.00 5.48 1.72
CA PHE A 261 23.47 6.51 2.62
C PHE A 261 24.26 6.60 3.93
N THR A 262 24.78 5.49 4.42
CA THR A 262 25.38 5.41 5.75
C THR A 262 26.62 6.29 5.88
N GLU A 263 27.45 6.36 4.82
CA GLU A 263 28.73 7.07 4.79
C GLU A 263 28.68 8.36 3.94
N HIS A 264 27.51 8.70 3.41
CA HIS A 264 27.33 9.85 2.50
C HIS A 264 26.25 10.80 3.01
N PRO A 265 26.52 11.65 4.01
CA PRO A 265 25.55 12.57 4.60
C PRO A 265 24.85 13.47 3.58
N ASP A 266 25.57 13.93 2.55
CA ASP A 266 25.01 14.76 1.48
C ASP A 266 23.93 14.03 0.67
N ALA A 267 24.08 12.72 0.46
CA ALA A 267 23.07 11.90 -0.21
C ALA A 267 21.78 11.81 0.63
N VAL A 268 21.91 11.72 1.96
CA VAL A 268 20.78 11.70 2.89
C VAL A 268 20.05 13.05 2.88
N VAL A 269 20.81 14.16 2.91
CA VAL A 269 20.24 15.51 2.83
C VAL A 269 19.47 15.72 1.52
N LYS A 270 20.07 15.34 0.38
CA LYS A 270 19.38 15.40 -0.91
C LYS A 270 18.17 14.48 -0.96
N MET A 271 18.22 13.30 -0.31
CA MET A 271 17.07 12.40 -0.23
C MET A 271 15.91 13.03 0.55
N ALA A 272 16.18 13.79 1.62
CA ALA A 272 15.16 14.57 2.32
C ALA A 272 14.52 15.62 1.40
N ASP A 273 15.31 16.38 0.64
CA ASP A 273 14.79 17.33 -0.37
C ASP A 273 13.90 16.59 -1.39
N ILE A 274 14.31 15.43 -1.90
CA ILE A 274 13.56 14.62 -2.89
C ILE A 274 12.22 14.16 -2.31
N MET A 275 12.20 13.68 -1.07
CA MET A 275 10.96 13.25 -0.40
C MET A 275 9.98 14.40 -0.27
N ARG A 276 10.45 15.60 0.08
CA ARG A 276 9.63 16.79 0.21
C ARG A 276 9.04 17.24 -1.13
N LEU A 277 9.84 17.20 -2.20
CA LEU A 277 9.41 17.54 -3.56
C LEU A 277 8.32 16.57 -4.02
N ALA A 278 8.58 15.27 -4.01
CA ALA A 278 7.62 14.27 -4.45
C ALA A 278 6.41 14.15 -3.50
N GLY A 279 6.57 14.47 -2.22
CA GLY A 279 5.47 14.57 -1.26
C GLY A 279 4.49 15.70 -1.59
N ALA A 280 5.00 16.87 -1.95
CA ALA A 280 4.20 18.00 -2.40
C ALA A 280 3.45 17.67 -3.70
N ASP A 281 4.15 17.08 -4.68
CA ASP A 281 3.59 16.67 -5.97
C ASP A 281 2.52 15.60 -5.79
N GLY A 282 2.81 14.58 -4.98
CA GLY A 282 1.85 13.53 -4.64
C GLY A 282 0.59 14.05 -3.94
N SER A 283 0.72 15.08 -3.10
CA SER A 283 -0.43 15.71 -2.43
C SER A 283 -1.33 16.47 -3.42
N ARG A 284 -0.75 17.07 -4.45
CA ARG A 284 -1.49 17.79 -5.49
C ARG A 284 -2.07 16.87 -6.55
N TRP A 285 -1.27 15.92 -7.06
CA TRP A 285 -1.55 15.17 -8.27
C TRP A 285 -2.10 13.77 -8.03
N ARG A 286 -2.03 13.22 -6.82
CA ARG A 286 -2.71 11.97 -6.49
C ARG A 286 -4.19 12.24 -6.26
N GLY A 287 -5.05 11.44 -6.87
CA GLY A 287 -6.49 11.60 -6.74
C GLY A 287 -7.26 10.52 -7.48
N ASP A 288 -8.58 10.52 -7.31
CA ASP A 288 -9.50 9.65 -8.05
C ASP A 288 -9.54 10.04 -9.53
N PRO A 289 -9.01 9.22 -10.46
CA PRO A 289 -8.96 9.55 -11.88
C PRO A 289 -10.35 9.58 -12.53
N THR A 290 -11.40 9.11 -11.85
CA THR A 290 -12.78 9.21 -12.33
C THR A 290 -13.41 10.58 -12.07
N ALA A 291 -12.73 11.41 -11.27
CA ALA A 291 -13.23 12.71 -10.83
C ALA A 291 -12.24 13.87 -10.99
N LEU A 292 -10.95 13.57 -11.11
CA LEU A 292 -9.88 14.54 -11.30
C LEU A 292 -9.04 14.16 -12.52
N ARG A 293 -8.58 15.18 -13.26
CA ARG A 293 -7.45 14.98 -14.15
C ARG A 293 -6.19 14.78 -13.32
N VAL A 294 -5.59 13.61 -13.46
CA VAL A 294 -4.32 13.28 -12.82
C VAL A 294 -3.26 13.16 -13.90
N PRO A 295 -2.27 14.08 -13.96
CA PRO A 295 -1.20 14.06 -14.97
C PRO A 295 -0.17 12.98 -14.62
N ALA A 296 -0.60 11.71 -14.64
CA ALA A 296 0.18 10.59 -14.14
C ALA A 296 1.43 10.33 -14.99
N ARG A 297 1.38 10.54 -16.29
CA ARG A 297 2.55 10.46 -17.19
C ARG A 297 3.53 11.59 -16.91
N GLY A 298 3.03 12.81 -16.79
CA GLY A 298 3.83 13.97 -16.47
C GLY A 298 4.59 13.76 -15.17
N ALA A 299 3.87 13.42 -14.11
CA ALA A 299 4.43 13.19 -12.78
C ALA A 299 5.46 12.05 -12.72
N SER A 300 5.38 11.04 -13.59
CA SER A 300 6.33 9.93 -13.66
C SER A 300 7.40 10.08 -14.76
N SER A 301 7.43 11.21 -15.46
CA SER A 301 8.37 11.42 -16.58
C SER A 301 9.76 11.86 -16.11
N ALA A 302 10.79 11.44 -16.83
CA ALA A 302 12.15 11.89 -16.59
C ALA A 302 12.33 13.41 -16.80
N ALA A 303 11.57 14.00 -17.73
CA ALA A 303 11.62 15.45 -17.98
C ALA A 303 11.11 16.26 -16.78
N TYR A 304 9.98 15.84 -16.19
CA TYR A 304 9.46 16.45 -14.97
C TYR A 304 10.45 16.28 -13.81
N ALA A 305 10.94 15.09 -13.60
CA ALA A 305 11.91 14.80 -12.55
C ALA A 305 13.20 15.61 -12.71
N THR A 306 13.69 15.85 -13.93
CA THR A 306 14.84 16.73 -14.19
C THR A 306 14.55 18.17 -13.75
N ALA A 307 13.36 18.70 -14.08
CA ALA A 307 12.95 20.03 -13.63
C ALA A 307 12.87 20.11 -12.09
N ARG A 308 12.34 19.09 -11.43
CA ARG A 308 12.28 19.02 -9.96
C ARG A 308 13.67 18.86 -9.33
N ALA A 309 14.56 18.07 -9.94
CA ALA A 309 15.92 17.88 -9.48
C ALA A 309 16.74 19.17 -9.39
N GLY A 310 16.44 20.16 -10.22
CA GLY A 310 17.04 21.49 -10.15
C GLY A 310 16.76 22.24 -8.83
N LEU A 311 15.79 21.77 -8.04
CA LEU A 311 15.48 22.35 -6.73
C LEU A 311 16.18 21.63 -5.57
N VAL A 312 16.76 20.44 -5.81
CA VAL A 312 17.52 19.68 -4.79
C VAL A 312 18.79 20.45 -4.43
N GLY A 313 19.03 20.67 -3.16
CA GLY A 313 20.13 21.50 -2.68
C GLY A 313 19.91 23.01 -2.79
N GLY A 314 18.80 23.47 -3.37
CA GLY A 314 18.42 24.89 -3.49
C GLY A 314 17.96 25.51 -2.17
N ALA A 315 17.26 26.65 -2.21
CA ALA A 315 16.74 27.31 -1.01
C ALA A 315 15.74 26.39 -0.26
N LEU A 316 15.94 26.23 1.05
CA LEU A 316 15.08 25.40 1.90
C LEU A 316 13.87 26.21 2.37
N ALA A 317 12.70 25.92 1.81
CA ALA A 317 11.43 26.50 2.25
C ALA A 317 10.81 25.69 3.41
N ASP A 318 9.99 26.32 4.26
CA ASP A 318 9.22 25.60 5.30
C ASP A 318 8.25 24.63 4.65
N THR A 319 7.48 25.09 3.66
CA THR A 319 6.56 24.26 2.87
C THR A 319 7.00 24.23 1.43
N VAL A 320 7.06 23.03 0.85
CA VAL A 320 7.38 22.82 -0.55
C VAL A 320 6.12 22.91 -1.41
N ARG A 321 6.21 23.63 -2.51
CA ARG A 321 5.13 23.71 -3.50
C ARG A 321 5.22 22.58 -4.49
N ALA A 322 4.07 22.03 -4.88
CA ALA A 322 3.98 21.09 -5.98
C ALA A 322 4.41 21.74 -7.29
N GLY A 323 5.08 20.98 -8.12
CA GLY A 323 5.40 21.36 -9.49
C GLY A 323 4.19 21.24 -10.42
N ASP A 324 4.34 21.67 -11.65
CA ASP A 324 3.32 21.57 -12.69
C ASP A 324 3.57 20.33 -13.58
N ALA A 325 3.06 19.18 -13.15
CA ALA A 325 3.19 17.93 -13.90
C ALA A 325 2.35 17.91 -15.18
N GLU A 326 1.33 18.78 -15.32
CA GLU A 326 0.46 18.82 -16.51
C GLU A 326 1.22 19.22 -17.77
N VAL A 327 2.18 20.13 -17.63
CA VAL A 327 3.05 20.58 -18.75
C VAL A 327 3.80 19.40 -19.37
N PHE A 328 4.10 18.37 -18.58
CA PHE A 328 4.87 17.18 -18.97
C PHE A 328 3.98 15.98 -19.34
N ASP A 329 2.66 16.08 -19.22
CA ASP A 329 1.74 14.95 -19.42
C ASP A 329 1.63 14.49 -20.87
N THR A 330 2.04 15.33 -21.82
CA THR A 330 2.13 15.04 -23.25
C THR A 330 3.46 14.40 -23.67
N THR A 331 4.39 14.22 -22.71
CA THR A 331 5.72 13.68 -22.98
C THR A 331 5.61 12.24 -23.51
N ARG A 332 6.36 11.95 -24.58
CA ARG A 332 6.43 10.59 -25.12
C ARG A 332 6.97 9.63 -24.07
N VAL A 333 6.27 8.53 -23.88
CA VAL A 333 6.72 7.44 -22.99
C VAL A 333 7.98 6.80 -23.59
N ALA A 334 8.96 6.47 -22.74
CA ALA A 334 10.15 5.74 -23.15
C ALA A 334 9.77 4.44 -23.88
N ASP A 335 10.51 4.07 -24.92
CA ASP A 335 10.17 2.91 -25.78
C ASP A 335 9.99 1.61 -25.01
N ALA A 336 10.78 1.39 -23.93
CA ALA A 336 10.64 0.25 -23.03
C ALA A 336 9.29 0.21 -22.31
N CYS A 337 8.65 1.36 -22.13
CA CYS A 337 7.34 1.52 -21.52
C CYS A 337 6.18 1.56 -22.52
N GLY A 338 6.45 1.69 -23.82
CA GLY A 338 5.40 1.84 -24.86
C GLY A 338 4.37 0.71 -24.84
N ARG A 339 4.81 -0.50 -24.57
CA ARG A 339 3.93 -1.68 -24.44
C ARG A 339 3.07 -1.67 -23.17
N PHE A 340 3.42 -0.86 -22.17
CA PHE A 340 2.73 -0.74 -20.90
C PHE A 340 1.98 0.59 -20.75
N ASP A 341 2.03 1.46 -21.78
CA ASP A 341 1.43 2.81 -21.71
C ASP A 341 -0.06 2.73 -21.34
N PRO A 342 -0.44 3.26 -20.19
CA PRO A 342 -1.77 3.02 -19.63
C PRO A 342 -2.85 3.95 -20.17
N TYR A 343 -2.46 5.13 -20.64
CA TYR A 343 -3.43 6.17 -20.90
C TYR A 343 -3.42 6.58 -22.39
N PRO A 344 -4.50 6.33 -23.13
CA PRO A 344 -4.75 7.14 -24.33
C PRO A 344 -4.75 8.60 -23.89
N ALA A 345 -4.25 9.51 -24.74
CA ALA A 345 -4.30 10.94 -24.46
C ALA A 345 -5.71 11.30 -23.96
N GLN A 346 -5.82 11.69 -22.70
CA GLN A 346 -7.12 12.09 -22.17
C GLN A 346 -7.54 13.37 -22.87
N PRO A 347 -8.81 13.48 -23.32
CA PRO A 347 -9.32 14.75 -23.84
C PRO A 347 -9.13 15.80 -22.74
N ALA A 348 -8.69 17.00 -23.14
CA ALA A 348 -8.45 18.11 -22.24
C ALA A 348 -9.71 18.40 -21.41
N MET A 349 -9.73 17.95 -20.18
CA MET A 349 -10.70 18.44 -19.20
C MET A 349 -10.24 19.84 -18.78
N ALA A 350 -11.21 20.75 -18.60
CA ALA A 350 -10.92 22.11 -18.17
C ALA A 350 -10.07 22.09 -16.89
N ALA A 351 -8.97 22.85 -16.90
CA ALA A 351 -8.13 23.00 -15.71
C ALA A 351 -9.00 23.42 -14.53
N PRO A 352 -8.84 22.79 -13.34
CA PRO A 352 -9.51 23.29 -12.15
C PRO A 352 -9.03 24.71 -11.93
N ALA A 353 -9.97 25.66 -11.70
CA ALA A 353 -9.64 27.03 -11.36
C ALA A 353 -8.58 27.05 -10.26
N GLU A 354 -7.56 27.90 -10.42
CA GLU A 354 -6.54 28.15 -9.41
C GLU A 354 -7.23 28.51 -8.09
N ARG A 355 -7.28 27.55 -7.21
CA ARG A 355 -7.56 27.86 -5.80
C ARG A 355 -6.22 28.11 -5.13
N SER A 356 -6.11 29.30 -4.52
CA SER A 356 -5.11 29.58 -3.49
C SER A 356 -4.86 28.33 -2.67
N PRO A 357 -3.61 28.02 -2.27
CA PRO A 357 -3.35 26.90 -1.41
C PRO A 357 -4.31 27.06 -0.22
N SER A 358 -5.41 26.30 -0.24
CA SER A 358 -6.13 26.11 1.00
C SER A 358 -5.03 25.62 1.93
N LYS A 359 -4.96 26.15 3.13
CA LYS A 359 -4.43 25.43 4.26
C LYS A 359 -5.26 24.14 4.30
N SER A 360 -4.95 23.20 3.40
CA SER A 360 -5.19 21.82 3.68
C SER A 360 -4.41 21.66 4.97
N GLY A 361 -5.10 21.70 6.06
CA GLY A 361 -4.60 21.15 7.28
C GLY A 361 -3.95 19.85 6.88
N PRO A 362 -2.84 19.45 7.50
CA PRO A 362 -2.07 18.29 7.12
C PRO A 362 -3.06 17.23 6.69
N ALA A 363 -2.85 16.59 5.55
CA ALA A 363 -3.75 15.57 5.02
C ALA A 363 -3.95 14.42 6.02
N ASN A 364 -3.28 14.51 7.14
CA ASN A 364 -3.54 13.98 8.47
C ASN A 364 -3.15 15.13 9.40
N GLY A 365 -4.13 15.92 9.90
CA GLY A 365 -3.92 16.75 11.08
C GLY A 365 -3.26 15.88 12.12
N GLU A 366 -2.49 16.43 13.04
CA GLU A 366 -1.85 15.74 14.15
C GLU A 366 -2.73 14.61 14.72
N ALA A 367 -2.92 13.58 13.90
CA ALA A 367 -3.45 12.34 14.32
C ALA A 367 -2.25 11.73 15.05
N GLY A 368 -2.29 11.71 16.34
CA GLY A 368 -1.43 10.86 17.13
C GLY A 368 -1.43 9.47 16.50
N GLU A 369 -0.55 8.57 16.87
CA GLU A 369 -0.38 7.23 16.27
C GLU A 369 -1.69 6.51 15.91
N GLU A 370 -2.82 6.87 16.52
CA GLU A 370 -4.18 6.37 16.23
C GLU A 370 -4.74 6.79 14.86
N GLY A 371 -4.26 7.87 14.26
CA GLY A 371 -4.72 8.35 12.95
C GLY A 371 -3.89 7.88 11.76
N GLN A 372 -2.79 7.17 11.98
CA GLN A 372 -1.96 6.64 10.89
C GLN A 372 -2.61 5.45 10.21
N SER A 373 -2.58 5.44 8.86
CA SER A 373 -3.03 4.28 8.07
C SER A 373 -1.99 3.17 8.13
N PHE A 374 -2.46 1.95 8.34
CA PHE A 374 -1.65 0.74 8.34
C PHE A 374 -2.03 -0.16 7.17
N THR A 375 -1.10 -0.99 6.75
CA THR A 375 -1.18 -1.68 5.47
C THR A 375 -0.39 -2.96 5.57
N SER A 376 -0.69 -3.94 4.73
CA SER A 376 0.10 -5.13 4.53
C SER A 376 0.61 -5.18 3.10
N HIS A 377 1.83 -5.64 2.90
CA HIS A 377 2.41 -5.84 1.58
C HIS A 377 2.88 -7.27 1.40
N LEU A 378 2.80 -7.77 0.18
CA LEU A 378 3.38 -9.06 -0.19
C LEU A 378 3.98 -9.02 -1.60
N SER A 379 5.08 -9.73 -1.77
CA SER A 379 5.82 -9.87 -3.01
C SER A 379 5.99 -11.35 -3.35
N VAL A 380 5.68 -11.74 -4.59
CA VAL A 380 5.76 -13.13 -5.06
C VAL A 380 6.52 -13.22 -6.38
N VAL A 381 7.40 -14.21 -6.51
CA VAL A 381 7.99 -14.61 -7.80
C VAL A 381 7.95 -16.15 -7.89
N ASP A 382 7.31 -16.68 -8.93
CA ASP A 382 7.23 -18.12 -9.16
C ASP A 382 8.42 -18.70 -9.97
N GLY A 383 8.44 -20.01 -10.16
CA GLY A 383 9.47 -20.73 -10.91
C GLY A 383 9.55 -20.37 -12.39
N ARG A 384 8.49 -19.81 -12.94
CA ARG A 384 8.36 -19.44 -14.36
C ARG A 384 8.71 -17.96 -14.62
N GLY A 385 9.04 -17.20 -13.57
CA GLY A 385 9.34 -15.78 -13.65
C GLY A 385 8.13 -14.86 -13.60
N ASN A 386 6.90 -15.39 -13.39
CA ASN A 386 5.77 -14.52 -13.10
C ASN A 386 5.95 -13.85 -11.74
N ALA A 387 5.50 -12.61 -11.62
CA ALA A 387 5.67 -11.83 -10.41
C ALA A 387 4.41 -11.06 -10.02
N VAL A 388 4.15 -11.01 -8.71
CA VAL A 388 3.08 -10.20 -8.13
C VAL A 388 3.64 -9.32 -7.03
N SER A 389 3.38 -8.02 -7.11
CA SER A 389 3.53 -7.05 -6.03
C SER A 389 2.14 -6.60 -5.62
N ALA A 390 1.76 -6.78 -4.35
CA ALA A 390 0.42 -6.45 -3.90
C ALA A 390 0.41 -5.81 -2.52
N THR A 391 -0.42 -4.78 -2.37
CA THR A 391 -0.58 -4.03 -1.12
C THR A 391 -2.06 -3.96 -0.76
N THR A 392 -2.39 -4.30 0.49
CA THR A 392 -3.77 -4.39 0.99
C THR A 392 -3.92 -3.70 2.33
N THR A 393 -5.11 -3.18 2.62
CA THR A 393 -5.34 -2.38 3.84
C THR A 393 -6.79 -2.39 4.30
N VAL A 394 -6.99 -2.21 5.59
CA VAL A 394 -8.26 -1.74 6.17
C VAL A 394 -8.18 -0.26 6.58
N GLY A 395 -7.08 0.44 6.30
CA GLY A 395 -6.83 1.83 6.67
C GLY A 395 -6.10 1.94 8.01
N VAL A 396 -6.67 2.60 9.01
CA VAL A 396 -6.10 2.63 10.37
C VAL A 396 -6.20 1.25 11.03
N LEU A 397 -5.50 1.03 12.14
CA LEU A 397 -5.57 -0.25 12.87
C LEU A 397 -7.03 -0.66 13.15
N PHE A 398 -7.38 -1.90 12.75
CA PHE A 398 -8.75 -2.44 12.82
C PHE A 398 -9.78 -1.59 12.08
N GLY A 399 -9.38 -0.90 11.03
CA GLY A 399 -10.22 -0.11 10.13
C GLY A 399 -11.10 0.91 10.84
N SER A 400 -12.36 1.01 10.41
CA SER A 400 -13.35 1.92 10.96
C SER A 400 -13.83 1.55 12.38
N GLY A 401 -13.43 0.40 12.93
CA GLY A 401 -13.98 -0.12 14.18
C GLY A 401 -15.35 -0.80 14.04
N VAL A 402 -15.84 -0.97 12.82
CA VAL A 402 -17.04 -1.79 12.56
C VAL A 402 -16.60 -3.23 12.33
N TYR A 403 -16.98 -4.12 13.26
CA TYR A 403 -16.71 -5.55 13.19
C TYR A 403 -17.96 -6.33 12.87
N THR A 404 -17.95 -7.15 11.83
CA THR A 404 -19.08 -7.95 11.39
C THR A 404 -18.61 -9.18 10.62
N GLU A 405 -19.35 -10.30 10.68
CA GLU A 405 -19.03 -11.52 9.94
C GLU A 405 -17.60 -12.06 10.19
N GLY A 406 -16.99 -11.70 11.32
CA GLY A 406 -15.63 -12.08 11.69
C GLY A 406 -14.53 -11.20 11.13
N PHE A 407 -14.81 -10.08 10.49
CA PHE A 407 -13.81 -9.17 9.94
C PHE A 407 -14.11 -7.69 10.23
N TRP A 408 -13.06 -6.87 10.18
CA TRP A 408 -13.13 -5.43 10.34
C TRP A 408 -13.37 -4.73 8.99
N LEU A 409 -14.23 -3.71 8.99
CA LEU A 409 -14.42 -2.86 7.82
C LEU A 409 -13.36 -1.75 7.76
N ASN A 410 -12.98 -1.40 6.55
CA ASN A 410 -12.00 -0.36 6.28
C ASN A 410 -12.43 1.03 6.78
N SER A 411 -11.44 1.93 6.89
CA SER A 411 -11.65 3.35 7.17
C SER A 411 -11.31 4.24 5.97
N SER A 412 -11.40 3.70 4.75
CA SER A 412 -10.90 4.38 3.53
C SER A 412 -11.66 5.66 3.20
N ALA A 413 -12.93 5.78 3.59
CA ALA A 413 -13.70 7.01 3.34
C ALA A 413 -13.16 8.23 4.10
N ALA A 414 -12.38 8.04 5.18
CA ALA A 414 -11.67 9.12 5.86
C ALA A 414 -10.58 9.77 4.98
N ASN A 415 -10.07 9.06 3.98
CA ASN A 415 -9.04 9.54 3.05
C ASN A 415 -9.60 10.08 1.72
N LEU A 416 -10.91 10.37 1.67
CA LEU A 416 -11.50 11.02 0.50
C LEU A 416 -10.91 12.40 0.30
N ASP A 417 -10.47 12.66 -0.93
CA ASP A 417 -9.99 13.97 -1.32
C ASP A 417 -11.13 15.00 -1.25
N ALA A 418 -10.89 16.11 -0.57
CA ALA A 418 -11.88 17.18 -0.45
C ALA A 418 -12.31 17.75 -1.83
N ARG A 419 -11.45 17.64 -2.85
CA ARG A 419 -11.74 18.08 -4.23
C ARG A 419 -12.73 17.16 -4.95
N THR A 420 -12.81 15.89 -4.55
CA THR A 420 -13.59 14.86 -5.23
C THR A 420 -14.53 14.10 -4.33
N ARG A 421 -14.73 14.58 -3.12
CA ARG A 421 -15.66 13.96 -2.17
C ARG A 421 -17.04 13.78 -2.80
N GLY A 422 -17.62 12.62 -2.64
CA GLY A 422 -18.93 12.32 -3.21
C GLY A 422 -19.24 10.83 -3.31
N ALA A 423 -20.37 10.56 -3.93
CA ALA A 423 -20.82 9.21 -4.23
C ALA A 423 -19.95 8.55 -5.30
N ASN A 424 -19.74 7.25 -5.17
CA ASN A 424 -18.98 6.43 -6.13
C ASN A 424 -17.53 6.89 -6.37
N ARG A 425 -16.83 7.30 -5.30
CA ARG A 425 -15.45 7.82 -5.37
C ARG A 425 -14.45 6.89 -4.69
N TYR A 426 -13.24 6.89 -5.22
CA TYR A 426 -12.10 6.24 -4.60
C TYR A 426 -11.35 7.24 -3.71
N ALA A 427 -10.95 6.79 -2.52
CA ALA A 427 -10.09 7.58 -1.67
C ALA A 427 -8.64 7.58 -2.18
N ASN A 428 -7.86 8.57 -1.78
CA ASN A 428 -6.42 8.62 -2.05
C ASN A 428 -5.69 7.52 -1.27
N SER A 429 -4.67 6.96 -1.89
CA SER A 429 -3.82 5.96 -1.26
C SER A 429 -2.34 6.16 -1.56
N THR A 430 -1.51 5.95 -0.55
CA THR A 430 -0.04 5.92 -0.68
C THR A 430 0.50 4.54 -1.09
N MET A 431 -0.34 3.52 -1.17
CA MET A 431 0.07 2.19 -1.60
C MET A 431 0.72 2.22 -2.98
N SER A 432 1.86 1.56 -3.11
CA SER A 432 2.70 1.62 -4.29
C SER A 432 3.33 0.26 -4.61
N PRO A 433 2.51 -0.79 -4.89
CA PRO A 433 3.08 -2.05 -5.36
C PRO A 433 3.87 -1.82 -6.64
N THR A 434 5.15 -2.22 -6.62
CA THR A 434 6.13 -1.88 -7.66
C THR A 434 6.81 -3.13 -8.20
N LEU A 435 7.00 -3.20 -9.51
CA LEU A 435 7.81 -4.20 -10.20
C LEU A 435 8.95 -3.52 -10.95
N ILE A 436 10.14 -4.10 -10.89
CA ILE A 436 11.33 -3.60 -11.60
C ILE A 436 11.88 -4.71 -12.47
N LEU A 437 11.95 -4.44 -13.78
CA LEU A 437 12.40 -5.38 -14.79
C LEU A 437 13.72 -4.91 -15.41
N GLN A 438 14.52 -5.86 -15.89
CA GLN A 438 15.64 -5.61 -16.79
C GLN A 438 15.38 -6.41 -18.07
N GLY A 439 15.04 -5.74 -19.16
CA GLY A 439 14.49 -6.39 -20.34
C GLY A 439 13.16 -7.10 -20.02
N LYS A 440 13.14 -8.42 -20.09
CA LYS A 440 11.99 -9.28 -19.73
C LYS A 440 12.12 -9.91 -18.35
N ASP A 441 13.27 -9.77 -17.70
CA ASP A 441 13.53 -10.44 -16.44
C ASP A 441 13.11 -9.58 -15.26
N VAL A 442 12.38 -10.15 -14.34
CA VAL A 442 12.11 -9.53 -13.04
C VAL A 442 13.43 -9.40 -12.27
N ARG A 443 13.72 -8.21 -11.74
CA ARG A 443 14.86 -7.96 -10.86
C ARG A 443 14.43 -7.68 -9.44
N LEU A 444 13.34 -6.91 -9.25
CA LEU A 444 12.85 -6.60 -7.93
C LEU A 444 11.32 -6.51 -7.94
N VAL A 445 10.71 -7.24 -7.03
CA VAL A 445 9.29 -7.11 -6.65
C VAL A 445 9.29 -6.48 -5.28
N ILE A 446 8.68 -5.32 -5.12
CA ILE A 446 8.79 -4.54 -3.89
C ILE A 446 7.53 -3.73 -3.63
N GLY A 447 7.25 -3.51 -2.38
CA GLY A 447 6.31 -2.54 -1.88
C GLY A 447 6.46 -2.42 -0.37
N ALA A 448 5.67 -1.56 0.21
CA ALA A 448 5.76 -1.28 1.64
C ALA A 448 4.37 -1.07 2.26
N ALA A 449 4.35 -1.15 3.57
CA ALA A 449 3.26 -0.77 4.43
C ALA A 449 3.71 0.38 5.33
N GLY A 450 2.82 1.30 5.75
CA GLY A 450 3.17 2.40 6.65
C GLY A 450 2.77 3.79 6.17
N SER A 451 1.58 3.95 5.60
CA SER A 451 1.02 5.27 5.24
C SER A 451 1.96 6.12 4.38
N GLN A 452 2.29 7.33 4.83
CA GLN A 452 3.18 8.28 4.14
C GLN A 452 4.63 7.79 3.97
N TYR A 453 5.06 6.81 4.76
CA TYR A 453 6.41 6.23 4.67
C TYR A 453 6.55 5.21 3.54
N ILE A 454 5.46 4.79 2.88
CA ILE A 454 5.46 3.74 1.85
C ILE A 454 6.39 4.10 0.69
N GLN A 455 6.16 5.25 0.04
CA GLN A 455 6.93 5.62 -1.15
C GLN A 455 8.41 5.91 -0.82
N PRO A 456 8.72 6.69 0.24
CA PRO A 456 10.10 6.88 0.68
C PRO A 456 10.84 5.59 1.02
N ALA A 457 10.19 4.63 1.69
CA ALA A 457 10.80 3.35 2.04
C ALA A 457 11.10 2.51 0.79
N ILE A 458 10.15 2.40 -0.16
CA ILE A 458 10.37 1.70 -1.44
C ILE A 458 11.55 2.33 -2.19
N THR A 459 11.58 3.65 -2.26
CA THR A 459 12.65 4.37 -2.99
C THR A 459 14.02 4.17 -2.37
N GLN A 460 14.16 4.35 -1.04
CA GLN A 460 15.44 4.16 -0.34
C GLN A 460 15.95 2.72 -0.49
N VAL A 461 15.08 1.72 -0.30
CA VAL A 461 15.47 0.31 -0.46
C VAL A 461 15.82 -0.02 -1.91
N THR A 462 15.08 0.52 -2.89
CA THR A 462 15.39 0.31 -4.31
C THR A 462 16.76 0.91 -4.66
N LEU A 463 17.08 2.12 -4.18
CA LEU A 463 18.39 2.74 -4.36
C LEU A 463 19.51 1.88 -3.75
N ARG A 464 19.33 1.40 -2.52
CA ARG A 464 20.31 0.55 -1.84
C ARG A 464 20.59 -0.74 -2.61
N ILE A 465 19.54 -1.44 -3.07
CA ILE A 465 19.72 -2.73 -3.79
C ILE A 465 20.24 -2.52 -5.21
N LEU A 466 19.62 -1.63 -6.01
CA LEU A 466 19.85 -1.58 -7.46
C LEU A 466 20.86 -0.50 -7.88
N ALA A 467 21.06 0.54 -7.08
CA ALA A 467 22.04 1.59 -7.39
C ALA A 467 23.34 1.39 -6.60
N PHE A 468 23.25 1.07 -5.32
CA PHE A 468 24.43 0.92 -4.44
C PHE A 468 24.92 -0.53 -4.35
N GLY A 469 24.13 -1.52 -4.84
CA GLY A 469 24.54 -2.92 -4.85
C GLY A 469 24.53 -3.60 -3.47
N GLU A 470 23.82 -3.02 -2.49
CA GLU A 470 23.71 -3.60 -1.17
C GLU A 470 22.93 -4.94 -1.20
N ASP A 471 23.30 -5.85 -0.29
CA ASP A 471 22.52 -7.08 -0.08
C ASP A 471 21.07 -6.76 0.31
N PRO A 472 20.06 -7.47 -0.24
CA PRO A 472 18.65 -7.15 0.00
C PRO A 472 18.23 -7.15 1.47
N TRP A 473 18.81 -8.02 2.31
CA TRP A 473 18.53 -8.03 3.74
C TRP A 473 19.10 -6.76 4.39
N THR A 474 20.37 -6.46 4.11
CA THR A 474 21.02 -5.24 4.61
C THR A 474 20.26 -4.00 4.20
N ALA A 475 19.87 -3.89 2.93
CA ALA A 475 19.14 -2.76 2.38
C ALA A 475 17.76 -2.54 3.06
N ILE A 476 17.03 -3.61 3.35
CA ILE A 476 15.71 -3.54 4.00
C ILE A 476 15.83 -3.27 5.50
N ALA A 477 16.81 -3.88 6.17
CA ALA A 477 17.04 -3.67 7.60
C ALA A 477 17.68 -2.31 7.92
N ALA A 478 18.36 -1.69 6.95
CA ALA A 478 19.05 -0.42 7.12
C ALA A 478 18.14 0.70 7.64
N PRO A 479 18.68 1.64 8.41
CA PRO A 479 17.93 2.80 8.88
C PRO A 479 17.47 3.66 7.70
N ARG A 480 16.29 4.29 7.88
CA ARG A 480 15.62 5.15 6.89
C ARG A 480 15.37 6.53 7.46
N ILE A 481 15.13 7.47 6.56
CA ILE A 481 14.62 8.80 6.90
C ILE A 481 13.25 9.01 6.29
N HIS A 482 12.50 9.97 6.85
CA HIS A 482 11.30 10.52 6.25
C HIS A 482 11.28 12.04 6.43
N ALA A 483 10.92 12.76 5.35
CA ALA A 483 10.80 14.21 5.36
C ALA A 483 9.45 14.63 4.75
N SER A 484 8.73 15.46 5.49
CA SER A 484 7.44 16.01 5.08
C SER A 484 7.61 17.21 4.14
N ALA A 485 6.63 17.41 3.24
CA ALA A 485 6.58 18.60 2.39
C ALA A 485 6.12 19.88 3.10
N THR A 486 5.52 19.77 4.29
CA THR A 486 4.81 20.84 4.99
C THR A 486 5.64 21.56 6.04
N ASP A 487 6.81 21.00 6.39
CA ASP A 487 7.71 21.53 7.42
C ASP A 487 9.17 21.18 7.10
N ARG A 488 10.09 21.44 8.04
CA ARG A 488 11.51 21.08 7.94
C ARG A 488 11.90 19.91 8.81
N ASP A 489 10.93 19.18 9.35
CA ASP A 489 11.22 18.04 10.20
C ASP A 489 11.66 16.85 9.35
N VAL A 490 12.70 16.18 9.81
CA VAL A 490 13.18 14.94 9.20
C VAL A 490 13.24 13.87 10.29
N GLU A 491 12.36 12.91 10.16
CA GLU A 491 12.37 11.74 11.04
C GLU A 491 13.52 10.83 10.61
N VAL A 492 14.35 10.42 11.56
CA VAL A 492 15.57 9.65 11.32
C VAL A 492 15.56 8.42 12.22
N GLU A 493 15.61 7.22 11.65
CA GLU A 493 15.77 5.99 12.43
C GLU A 493 17.18 5.91 13.06
N PRO A 494 17.32 5.28 14.24
CA PRO A 494 18.63 5.02 14.84
C PRO A 494 19.52 4.19 13.90
N GLY A 495 20.82 4.50 13.89
CA GLY A 495 21.81 3.77 13.09
C GLY A 495 22.53 4.61 12.03
N PHE A 496 22.09 5.83 11.78
CA PHE A 496 22.87 6.78 10.99
C PHE A 496 24.05 7.35 11.80
N ALA A 497 25.15 7.66 11.10
CA ALA A 497 26.29 8.35 11.72
C ALA A 497 25.90 9.77 12.20
N GLY A 498 26.60 10.26 13.23
CA GLY A 498 26.38 11.64 13.74
C GLY A 498 26.59 12.72 12.68
N SER A 499 27.43 12.47 11.67
CA SER A 499 27.65 13.34 10.52
C SER A 499 26.39 13.55 9.68
N VAL A 500 25.48 12.58 9.62
CA VAL A 500 24.18 12.71 8.93
C VAL A 500 23.28 13.71 9.66
N TYR A 501 23.18 13.61 10.98
CA TYR A 501 22.42 14.57 11.79
C TYR A 501 22.99 15.99 11.64
N GLN A 502 24.32 16.11 11.70
CA GLN A 502 25.00 17.40 11.53
C GLN A 502 24.75 17.99 10.13
N ALA A 503 24.79 17.18 9.08
CA ALA A 503 24.52 17.63 7.71
C ALA A 503 23.07 18.09 7.52
N LEU A 504 22.10 17.37 8.10
CA LEU A 504 20.69 17.79 8.10
C LEU A 504 20.50 19.13 8.81
N VAL A 505 21.08 19.31 10.00
CA VAL A 505 21.03 20.58 10.74
C VAL A 505 21.71 21.71 9.95
N THR A 506 22.90 21.47 9.39
CA THR A 506 23.62 22.46 8.56
C THR A 506 22.80 22.88 7.34
N ARG A 507 22.03 21.97 6.77
CA ARG A 507 21.10 22.25 5.67
C ARG A 507 19.92 23.10 6.11
N GLY A 508 19.59 23.11 7.41
CA GLY A 508 18.45 23.82 8.00
C GLY A 508 17.24 22.94 8.29
N TYR A 509 17.41 21.62 8.25
CA TYR A 509 16.43 20.65 8.71
C TYR A 509 16.45 20.50 10.24
N ARG A 510 15.38 19.95 10.79
CA ARG A 510 15.24 19.58 12.20
C ARG A 510 15.15 18.05 12.29
N PRO A 511 16.27 17.34 12.43
CA PRO A 511 16.25 15.89 12.52
C PRO A 511 15.68 15.43 13.88
N GLU A 512 14.67 14.57 13.84
CA GLU A 512 14.05 13.93 14.99
C GLU A 512 14.34 12.43 14.98
N SER A 513 14.87 11.90 16.08
CA SER A 513 15.07 10.45 16.20
C SER A 513 13.74 9.74 16.39
N ARG A 514 13.48 8.73 15.56
CA ARG A 514 12.28 7.89 15.63
C ARG A 514 12.67 6.43 15.74
N VAL A 515 12.00 5.71 16.64
CA VAL A 515 12.21 4.27 16.78
C VAL A 515 11.77 3.55 15.50
N ALA A 516 12.59 2.59 15.05
CA ALA A 516 12.24 1.70 13.95
C ALA A 516 11.09 0.77 14.38
N ASP A 517 9.87 1.10 13.98
CA ASP A 517 8.68 0.32 14.33
C ASP A 517 7.71 0.17 13.14
N ILE A 518 6.53 -0.37 13.41
CA ILE A 518 5.46 -0.60 12.42
C ILE A 518 5.09 0.65 11.61
N THR A 519 5.33 1.85 12.13
CA THR A 519 4.94 3.11 11.48
C THR A 519 5.91 3.54 10.40
N PHE A 520 7.20 3.16 10.48
CA PHE A 520 8.28 3.66 9.62
C PHE A 520 8.45 2.91 8.28
N GLY A 521 7.40 2.31 7.75
CA GLY A 521 7.40 1.71 6.41
C GLY A 521 8.02 0.31 6.38
N GLY A 522 7.22 -0.73 6.57
CA GLY A 522 7.67 -2.13 6.45
C GLY A 522 7.74 -2.58 4.99
N VAL A 523 8.94 -2.88 4.48
CA VAL A 523 9.19 -3.31 3.11
C VAL A 523 9.25 -4.83 3.00
N HIS A 524 8.49 -5.42 2.08
CA HIS A 524 8.64 -6.83 1.73
C HIS A 524 9.01 -6.94 0.25
N ALA A 525 10.08 -7.66 -0.05
CA ALA A 525 10.60 -7.71 -1.40
C ALA A 525 11.09 -9.10 -1.81
N VAL A 526 11.06 -9.37 -3.11
CA VAL A 526 11.77 -10.48 -3.74
C VAL A 526 12.72 -9.90 -4.78
N TYR A 527 14.02 -10.05 -4.53
CA TYR A 527 15.07 -9.70 -5.46
C TYR A 527 15.48 -10.95 -6.27
N VAL A 528 15.63 -10.78 -7.57
CA VAL A 528 16.07 -11.85 -8.48
C VAL A 528 17.44 -11.49 -9.05
N ARG A 529 18.46 -12.26 -8.70
CA ARG A 529 19.81 -12.09 -9.23
C ARG A 529 19.86 -12.37 -10.73
N PRO A 530 20.87 -11.88 -11.47
CA PRO A 530 21.04 -12.19 -12.89
C PRO A 530 21.09 -13.69 -13.21
N ASN A 531 21.55 -14.51 -12.28
CA ASN A 531 21.57 -15.97 -12.42
C ASN A 531 20.23 -16.67 -12.10
N GLY A 532 19.16 -15.91 -11.87
CA GLY A 532 17.82 -16.44 -11.55
C GLY A 532 17.60 -16.79 -10.07
N THR A 533 18.61 -16.67 -9.19
CA THR A 533 18.43 -16.90 -7.74
C THR A 533 17.49 -15.86 -7.15
N ARG A 534 16.47 -16.31 -6.42
CA ARG A 534 15.47 -15.48 -5.77
C ARG A 534 15.80 -15.31 -4.29
N ILE A 535 15.89 -14.08 -3.83
CA ILE A 535 16.10 -13.70 -2.43
C ILE A 535 14.85 -12.97 -1.98
N GLY A 536 14.09 -13.58 -1.08
CA GLY A 536 12.95 -12.94 -0.43
C GLY A 536 13.39 -12.34 0.89
N VAL A 537 12.93 -11.12 1.18
CA VAL A 537 13.19 -10.44 2.44
C VAL A 537 11.91 -9.77 2.93
N ALA A 538 11.63 -9.96 4.21
CA ALA A 538 10.58 -9.23 4.93
C ALA A 538 11.22 -8.29 5.94
N ASP A 539 10.60 -7.15 6.16
CA ASP A 539 11.11 -6.08 7.01
C ASP A 539 11.11 -6.48 8.49
N PRO A 540 12.22 -6.33 9.22
CA PRO A 540 12.28 -6.63 10.65
C PRO A 540 11.42 -5.70 11.52
N ARG A 541 10.90 -4.60 10.97
CA ARG A 541 9.93 -3.72 11.65
C ARG A 541 8.54 -4.34 11.77
N ARG A 542 8.35 -5.51 11.16
CA ARG A 542 7.10 -6.26 11.10
C ARG A 542 7.33 -7.74 11.45
N ASP A 543 6.26 -8.50 11.62
CA ASP A 543 6.31 -9.95 11.90
C ASP A 543 6.64 -10.80 10.65
N GLY A 544 7.03 -10.15 9.56
CA GLY A 544 7.15 -10.75 8.25
C GLY A 544 8.29 -11.74 8.10
N VAL A 545 8.10 -12.66 7.16
CA VAL A 545 9.13 -13.59 6.69
C VAL A 545 9.09 -13.74 5.17
N ALA A 546 10.16 -14.31 4.63
CA ALA A 546 10.18 -14.83 3.28
C ALA A 546 10.19 -16.36 3.30
N ALA A 547 9.26 -16.96 2.57
CA ALA A 547 9.13 -18.41 2.40
C ALA A 547 9.46 -18.81 0.96
N ARG A 548 10.21 -19.90 0.82
CA ARG A 548 10.50 -20.53 -0.48
C ARG A 548 9.69 -21.80 -0.67
N GLN A 549 9.56 -22.22 -1.92
CA GLN A 549 9.07 -23.51 -2.33
C GLN A 549 9.96 -24.62 -1.78
#